data_9e2b203be4907c230ff63699473a8fb5
#
_entry.id   9e2b203be4907c230ff63699473a8fb5
#
_cell.length_a   1.000
_cell.length_b   1.000
_cell.length_c   1.000
_cell.angle_alpha   90.00
_cell.angle_beta   90.00
_cell.angle_gamma   90.00
#
_symmetry.space_group_name_H-M   'P 1'
#
loop_
_entity.id
_entity.type
_entity.pdbx_description
1 polymer ?
#
loop_
_entity_poly.entity_id
_entity_poly.type
_entity_poly.pdbx_seq_one_letter_code
_entity_poly.pdbx_strand_id
1 'polypeptide(L)'
;AFSGKSVTDEILDRKILKGTLSSNVDDICKTVYVNLPVSESIEGFKQKRYWPITEKALREGVVNALVHRDYAISGASVRIFLFTDRLEIRSPGRPPNSVTVEKMKIGIRVHRNPLLVDVMEKLHYVQKAGLGIPMIFSEMRSLNVEPEIRIEEEETILSIPLARKNG
;
A
#
# COMPACT_ATOMS: atom_id res chain seq x y z
N ALA A 1 -6.39 -5.84 -10.96
CA ALA A 1 -6.22 -7.19 -10.40
C ALA A 1 -5.77 -8.15 -11.49
N PHE A 2 -5.01 -9.18 -11.14
CA PHE A 2 -4.47 -10.18 -12.04
C PHE A 2 -4.97 -11.58 -11.65
N SER A 3 -5.08 -12.48 -12.65
CA SER A 3 -5.44 -13.89 -12.43
C SER A 3 -4.31 -14.73 -11.83
N GLY A 4 -3.08 -14.22 -11.81
CA GLY A 4 -1.89 -14.93 -11.37
C GLY A 4 -0.94 -14.06 -10.53
N LYS A 5 0.36 -14.39 -10.59
CA LYS A 5 1.42 -13.76 -9.77
C LYS A 5 2.32 -12.81 -10.55
N SER A 6 2.08 -12.64 -11.84
CA SER A 6 2.88 -11.83 -12.76
C SER A 6 2.05 -10.75 -13.43
N VAL A 7 2.70 -9.66 -13.85
CA VAL A 7 2.10 -8.62 -14.70
C VAL A 7 1.80 -9.10 -16.13
N THR A 8 2.32 -10.26 -16.51
CA THR A 8 2.04 -10.95 -17.79
C THR A 8 0.79 -11.82 -17.73
N ASP A 9 0.26 -12.06 -16.52
CA ASP A 9 -0.97 -12.82 -16.37
C ASP A 9 -2.19 -11.98 -16.77
N GLU A 10 -3.32 -12.65 -16.98
CA GLU A 10 -4.55 -12.01 -17.40
C GLU A 10 -4.99 -10.92 -16.40
N ILE A 11 -5.38 -9.77 -16.94
CA ILE A 11 -5.92 -8.66 -16.15
C ILE A 11 -7.42 -8.88 -15.95
N LEU A 12 -7.82 -9.16 -14.71
CA LEU A 12 -9.24 -9.36 -14.34
C LEU A 12 -9.98 -8.04 -14.17
N ASP A 13 -9.30 -7.02 -13.63
CA ASP A 13 -9.88 -5.69 -13.43
C ASP A 13 -8.81 -4.61 -13.57
N ARG A 14 -9.14 -3.54 -14.29
CA ARG A 14 -8.29 -2.37 -14.48
C ARG A 14 -9.08 -1.09 -14.28
N LYS A 15 -8.63 -0.24 -13.36
CA LYS A 15 -9.23 1.06 -13.10
C LYS A 15 -8.18 2.17 -13.18
N ILE A 16 -8.54 3.27 -13.84
CA ILE A 16 -7.74 4.50 -13.88
C ILE A 16 -8.50 5.53 -13.05
N LEU A 17 -7.88 6.00 -11.98
CA LEU A 17 -8.46 6.99 -11.07
C LEU A 17 -7.88 8.37 -11.40
N LYS A 18 -8.76 9.34 -11.53
CA LYS A 18 -8.42 10.75 -11.77
C LYS A 18 -9.20 11.59 -10.77
N GLY A 19 -8.52 12.28 -9.88
CA GLY A 19 -9.15 13.06 -8.82
C GLY A 19 -8.14 13.73 -7.91
N THR A 20 -8.62 14.27 -6.80
CA THR A 20 -7.76 14.79 -5.72
C THR A 20 -6.99 13.66 -5.04
N LEU A 21 -5.92 13.98 -4.32
CA LEU A 21 -5.17 12.96 -3.59
C LEU A 21 -6.06 12.23 -2.57
N SER A 22 -6.88 12.97 -1.83
CA SER A 22 -7.80 12.40 -0.84
C SER A 22 -8.83 11.45 -1.47
N SER A 23 -9.52 11.89 -2.54
CA SER A 23 -10.49 11.02 -3.21
C SER A 23 -9.82 9.79 -3.82
N ASN A 24 -8.60 9.92 -4.34
CA ASN A 24 -7.85 8.78 -4.87
C ASN A 24 -7.51 7.77 -3.78
N VAL A 25 -7.13 8.20 -2.55
CA VAL A 25 -6.88 7.26 -1.43
C VAL A 25 -8.13 6.42 -1.16
N ASP A 26 -9.28 7.07 -1.01
CA ASP A 26 -10.53 6.39 -0.67
C ASP A 26 -10.98 5.44 -1.81
N ASP A 27 -10.91 5.89 -3.05
CA ASP A 27 -11.29 5.08 -4.21
C ASP A 27 -10.35 3.88 -4.45
N ILE A 28 -9.04 4.06 -4.23
CA ILE A 28 -8.05 2.98 -4.31
C ILE A 28 -8.35 1.94 -3.23
N CYS A 29 -8.45 2.36 -1.98
CA CYS A 29 -8.73 1.46 -0.86
C CYS A 29 -10.00 0.67 -1.11
N LYS A 30 -11.09 1.33 -1.50
CA LYS A 30 -12.36 0.68 -1.84
C LYS A 30 -12.20 -0.32 -3.00
N THR A 31 -11.49 0.06 -4.06
CA THR A 31 -11.28 -0.80 -5.22
C THR A 31 -10.45 -2.05 -4.85
N VAL A 32 -9.39 -1.88 -4.06
CA VAL A 32 -8.60 -3.02 -3.58
C VAL A 32 -9.44 -3.93 -2.70
N TYR A 33 -10.17 -3.39 -1.72
CA TYR A 33 -10.98 -4.20 -0.81
C TYR A 33 -12.02 -5.07 -1.53
N VAL A 34 -12.68 -4.54 -2.56
CA VAL A 34 -13.67 -5.29 -3.34
C VAL A 34 -13.04 -6.48 -4.06
N ASN A 35 -11.76 -6.39 -4.43
CA ASN A 35 -11.04 -7.42 -5.18
C ASN A 35 -10.17 -8.34 -4.28
N LEU A 36 -10.07 -8.08 -2.97
CA LEU A 36 -9.29 -8.94 -2.08
C LEU A 36 -9.95 -10.31 -1.90
N PRO A 37 -9.15 -11.41 -1.89
CA PRO A 37 -9.67 -12.74 -1.57
C PRO A 37 -9.95 -12.85 -0.07
N VAL A 38 -11.19 -12.61 0.32
CA VAL A 38 -11.65 -12.71 1.71
C VAL A 38 -11.94 -14.15 2.05
N SER A 39 -11.34 -14.66 3.14
CA SER A 39 -11.67 -15.98 3.69
C SER A 39 -12.76 -15.85 4.74
N GLU A 40 -13.69 -16.80 4.75
CA GLU A 40 -14.75 -16.87 5.76
C GLU A 40 -14.59 -18.13 6.60
N SER A 41 -14.93 -18.06 7.87
CA SER A 41 -15.04 -19.23 8.74
C SER A 41 -16.23 -19.11 9.67
N ILE A 42 -16.74 -20.25 10.10
CA ILE A 42 -17.78 -20.33 11.12
C ILE A 42 -17.10 -20.70 12.44
N GLU A 43 -17.19 -19.81 13.43
CA GLU A 43 -16.74 -20.06 14.79
C GLU A 43 -17.97 -20.04 15.71
N GLY A 44 -18.40 -21.25 16.13
CA GLY A 44 -19.68 -21.43 16.83
C GLY A 44 -20.84 -21.07 15.92
N PHE A 45 -21.66 -20.09 16.34
CA PHE A 45 -22.79 -19.57 15.56
C PHE A 45 -22.50 -18.29 14.79
N LYS A 46 -21.23 -17.84 14.77
CA LYS A 46 -20.84 -16.57 14.13
C LYS A 46 -19.96 -16.80 12.91
N GLN A 47 -20.33 -16.17 11.80
CA GLN A 47 -19.48 -16.07 10.62
C GLN A 47 -18.43 -14.98 10.84
N LYS A 48 -17.14 -15.33 10.68
CA LYS A 48 -16.03 -14.37 10.72
C LYS A 48 -15.42 -14.26 9.34
N ARG A 49 -15.10 -13.01 8.95
CA ARG A 49 -14.39 -12.69 7.73
C ARG A 49 -12.93 -12.35 8.07
N TYR A 50 -12.01 -12.91 7.32
CA TYR A 50 -10.58 -12.67 7.46
C TYR A 50 -10.07 -11.96 6.22
N TRP A 51 -9.65 -10.74 6.43
CA TRP A 51 -9.06 -9.93 5.40
C TRP A 51 -7.55 -10.20 5.32
N PRO A 52 -6.98 -10.45 4.11
CA PRO A 52 -5.57 -10.78 3.94
C PRO A 52 -4.63 -9.59 4.15
N ILE A 53 -5.17 -8.37 4.20
CA ILE A 53 -4.45 -7.11 4.48
C ILE A 53 -5.32 -6.29 5.43
N THR A 54 -4.73 -5.67 6.45
CA THR A 54 -5.48 -4.77 7.34
C THR A 54 -5.79 -3.45 6.61
N GLU A 55 -6.92 -2.83 6.95
CA GLU A 55 -7.33 -1.55 6.39
C GLU A 55 -6.27 -0.47 6.62
N LYS A 56 -5.69 -0.43 7.80
CA LYS A 56 -4.65 0.51 8.16
C LYS A 56 -3.40 0.35 7.31
N ALA A 57 -2.92 -0.90 7.10
CA ALA A 57 -1.74 -1.16 6.29
C ALA A 57 -1.97 -0.76 4.82
N LEU A 58 -3.13 -1.08 4.26
CA LEU A 58 -3.49 -0.70 2.90
C LEU A 58 -3.53 0.83 2.75
N ARG A 59 -4.31 1.50 3.60
CA ARG A 59 -4.46 2.96 3.55
C ARG A 59 -3.12 3.67 3.67
N GLU A 60 -2.31 3.29 4.64
CA GLU A 60 -1.00 3.89 4.86
C GLU A 60 -0.06 3.66 3.68
N GLY A 61 -0.04 2.47 3.10
CA GLY A 61 0.74 2.16 1.90
C GLY A 61 0.36 3.05 0.71
N VAL A 62 -0.95 3.23 0.49
CA VAL A 62 -1.48 4.10 -0.59
C VAL A 62 -1.12 5.56 -0.34
N VAL A 63 -1.34 6.06 0.88
CA VAL A 63 -1.03 7.44 1.25
C VAL A 63 0.47 7.72 1.07
N ASN A 64 1.33 6.83 1.59
CA ASN A 64 2.79 6.96 1.42
C ASN A 64 3.20 7.03 -0.06
N ALA A 65 2.65 6.16 -0.89
CA ALA A 65 2.95 6.15 -2.33
C ALA A 65 2.56 7.46 -3.01
N LEU A 66 1.44 8.06 -2.63
CA LEU A 66 0.97 9.32 -3.20
C LEU A 66 1.74 10.54 -2.68
N VAL A 67 1.98 10.65 -1.36
CA VAL A 67 2.64 11.83 -0.79
C VAL A 67 4.15 11.85 -1.04
N HIS A 68 4.78 10.69 -1.21
CA HIS A 68 6.22 10.56 -1.48
C HIS A 68 6.57 10.36 -2.95
N ARG A 69 5.58 10.29 -3.84
CA ARG A 69 5.82 10.22 -5.28
C ARG A 69 6.76 11.33 -5.75
N ASP A 70 7.65 11.02 -6.68
CA ASP A 70 8.40 12.02 -7.41
C ASP A 70 7.51 12.63 -8.52
N TYR A 71 7.02 13.84 -8.27
CA TYR A 71 6.16 14.56 -9.21
C TYR A 71 6.92 15.21 -10.36
N ALA A 72 8.26 15.25 -10.31
CA ALA A 72 9.10 15.68 -11.42
C ALA A 72 9.17 14.64 -12.53
N ILE A 73 8.93 13.36 -12.22
CA ILE A 73 8.85 12.29 -13.21
C ILE A 73 7.50 12.39 -13.93
N SER A 74 7.53 13.02 -15.11
CA SER A 74 6.35 13.15 -15.97
C SER A 74 5.99 11.81 -16.63
N GLY A 75 4.69 11.59 -16.87
CA GLY A 75 4.20 10.39 -17.55
C GLY A 75 4.13 9.12 -16.70
N ALA A 76 4.76 9.07 -15.51
CA ALA A 76 4.63 7.95 -14.59
C ALA A 76 3.53 8.21 -13.55
N SER A 77 2.84 7.18 -13.11
CA SER A 77 1.78 7.24 -12.08
C SER A 77 2.02 6.25 -10.96
N VAL A 78 1.42 6.48 -9.80
CA VAL A 78 1.34 5.43 -8.77
C VAL A 78 0.51 4.28 -9.33
N ARG A 79 1.03 3.07 -9.22
CA ARG A 79 0.41 1.85 -9.73
C ARG A 79 0.18 0.87 -8.61
N ILE A 80 -0.98 0.26 -8.59
CA ILE A 80 -1.35 -0.75 -7.60
C ILE A 80 -1.70 -2.02 -8.34
N PHE A 81 -0.97 -3.09 -8.03
CA PHE A 81 -1.14 -4.41 -8.60
C PHE A 81 -1.62 -5.38 -7.52
N LEU A 82 -2.80 -5.92 -7.71
CA LEU A 82 -3.31 -7.01 -6.87
C LEU A 82 -3.10 -8.32 -7.62
N PHE A 83 -2.17 -9.13 -7.12
CA PHE A 83 -1.89 -10.49 -7.56
C PHE A 83 -2.63 -11.50 -6.68
N THR A 84 -2.56 -12.78 -7.02
CA THR A 84 -3.19 -13.85 -6.23
C THR A 84 -2.50 -14.12 -4.90
N ASP A 85 -1.26 -13.65 -4.73
CA ASP A 85 -0.44 -13.89 -3.53
C ASP A 85 0.01 -12.62 -2.81
N ARG A 86 -0.10 -11.44 -3.43
CA ARG A 86 0.37 -10.17 -2.86
C ARG A 86 -0.30 -8.96 -3.49
N LEU A 87 -0.23 -7.86 -2.77
CA LEU A 87 -0.49 -6.50 -3.27
C LEU A 87 0.86 -5.80 -3.46
N GLU A 88 1.08 -5.19 -4.61
CA GLU A 88 2.21 -4.28 -4.84
C GLU A 88 1.71 -2.86 -5.05
N ILE A 89 2.31 -1.92 -4.30
CA ILE A 89 2.11 -0.48 -4.46
C ILE A 89 3.42 0.09 -4.97
N ARG A 90 3.41 0.59 -6.21
CA ARG A 90 4.58 1.13 -6.90
C ARG A 90 4.45 2.63 -7.05
N SER A 91 5.42 3.36 -6.52
CA SER A 91 5.47 4.82 -6.55
C SER A 91 6.68 5.29 -7.36
N PRO A 92 6.50 6.15 -8.38
CA PRO A 92 7.61 6.73 -9.10
C PRO A 92 8.53 7.54 -8.19
N GLY A 93 9.83 7.31 -8.34
CA GLY A 93 10.91 7.97 -7.61
C GLY A 93 11.52 7.09 -6.52
N ARG A 94 12.83 7.28 -6.36
CA ARG A 94 13.60 6.67 -5.26
C ARG A 94 13.42 7.52 -4.00
N PRO A 95 13.58 6.96 -2.80
CA PRO A 95 13.67 7.77 -1.59
C PRO A 95 14.82 8.80 -1.70
N PRO A 96 14.73 9.94 -1.00
CA PRO A 96 15.87 10.86 -0.91
C PRO A 96 17.13 10.14 -0.48
N ASN A 97 18.30 10.56 -0.99
CA ASN A 97 19.59 9.84 -0.92
C ASN A 97 20.05 9.37 0.47
N SER A 98 19.54 9.95 1.54
CA SER A 98 19.87 9.59 2.92
C SER A 98 18.96 8.51 3.52
N VAL A 99 17.88 8.11 2.83
CA VAL A 99 16.87 7.20 3.36
C VAL A 99 17.02 5.82 2.72
N THR A 100 17.40 4.83 3.53
CA THR A 100 17.45 3.42 3.14
C THR A 100 16.19 2.68 3.61
N VAL A 101 15.98 1.47 3.10
CA VAL A 101 14.85 0.62 3.52
C VAL A 101 14.89 0.35 5.03
N GLU A 102 16.08 0.11 5.60
CA GLU A 102 16.27 -0.11 7.05
C GLU A 102 15.84 1.13 7.84
N LYS A 103 16.24 2.32 7.37
CA LYS A 103 15.82 3.58 8.00
C LYS A 103 14.32 3.79 7.94
N MET A 104 13.68 3.44 6.81
CA MET A 104 12.21 3.50 6.69
C MET A 104 11.52 2.58 7.71
N LYS A 105 12.01 1.34 7.86
CA LYS A 105 11.44 0.35 8.79
C LYS A 105 11.49 0.81 10.26
N ILE A 106 12.41 1.67 10.65
CA ILE A 106 12.52 2.26 11.99
C ILE A 106 11.91 3.66 12.10
N GLY A 107 11.18 4.12 11.06
CA GLY A 107 10.45 5.40 11.07
C GLY A 107 11.26 6.63 10.68
N ILE A 108 12.52 6.48 10.23
CA ILE A 108 13.30 7.61 9.70
C ILE A 108 12.77 7.93 8.30
N ARG A 109 12.40 9.17 8.09
CA ARG A 109 11.80 9.67 6.86
C ARG A 109 12.34 11.03 6.46
N VAL A 110 12.35 11.29 5.16
CA VAL A 110 12.54 12.63 4.58
C VAL A 110 11.36 12.85 3.64
N HIS A 111 10.62 13.92 3.85
CA HIS A 111 9.49 14.23 3.01
C HIS A 111 9.96 14.84 1.70
N ARG A 112 9.67 14.18 0.57
CA ARG A 112 9.91 14.73 -0.76
C ARG A 112 8.98 15.91 -1.04
N ASN A 113 7.73 15.80 -0.59
CA ASN A 113 6.67 16.79 -0.83
C ASN A 113 6.07 17.27 0.51
N PRO A 114 6.78 18.11 1.30
CA PRO A 114 6.35 18.48 2.64
C PRO A 114 4.98 19.17 2.65
N LEU A 115 4.68 20.02 1.67
CA LEU A 115 3.38 20.68 1.57
C LEU A 115 2.22 19.69 1.35
N LEU A 116 2.45 18.62 0.56
CA LEU A 116 1.43 17.58 0.39
C LEU A 116 1.21 16.80 1.69
N VAL A 117 2.27 16.50 2.41
CA VAL A 117 2.17 15.84 3.73
C VAL A 117 1.36 16.70 4.68
N ASP A 118 1.64 18.01 4.80
CA ASP A 118 0.90 18.94 5.66
C ASP A 118 -0.58 19.02 5.31
N VAL A 119 -0.92 19.05 4.02
CA VAL A 119 -2.31 19.04 3.56
C VAL A 119 -3.00 17.73 3.94
N MET A 120 -2.35 16.59 3.69
CA MET A 120 -2.92 15.27 3.99
C MET A 120 -3.02 15.01 5.50
N GLU A 121 -2.13 15.60 6.33
CA GLU A 121 -2.27 15.60 7.79
C GLU A 121 -3.52 16.38 8.24
N LYS A 122 -3.73 17.59 7.70
CA LYS A 122 -4.92 18.40 8.01
C LYS A 122 -6.23 17.72 7.60
N LEU A 123 -6.18 16.92 6.55
CA LEU A 123 -7.30 16.10 6.09
C LEU A 123 -7.41 14.75 6.83
N HIS A 124 -6.58 14.51 7.85
CA HIS A 124 -6.54 13.27 8.66
C HIS A 124 -6.21 11.99 7.87
N TYR A 125 -5.52 12.12 6.72
CA TYR A 125 -5.02 10.98 5.95
C TYR A 125 -3.64 10.52 6.40
N VAL A 126 -2.79 11.40 6.92
CA VAL A 126 -1.46 11.11 7.45
C VAL A 126 -1.46 11.28 8.96
N GLN A 127 -0.83 10.35 9.68
CA GLN A 127 -0.64 10.48 11.12
C GLN A 127 0.68 11.21 11.42
N LYS A 128 0.65 12.18 12.37
CA LYS A 128 1.82 13.01 12.74
C LYS A 128 3.03 12.24 13.26
N ALA A 129 2.85 11.05 13.80
CA ALA A 129 3.87 10.35 14.58
C ALA A 129 5.00 9.69 13.76
N GLY A 130 5.04 9.83 12.43
CA GLY A 130 6.12 9.23 11.63
C GLY A 130 6.13 7.69 11.55
N LEU A 131 5.05 7.07 11.94
CA LEU A 131 4.96 5.62 12.10
C LEU A 131 4.42 4.89 10.85
N GLY A 132 4.31 5.56 9.70
CA GLY A 132 3.70 5.01 8.50
C GLY A 132 4.21 3.64 8.10
N ILE A 133 5.49 3.56 7.70
CA ILE A 133 6.10 2.27 7.33
C ILE A 133 6.17 1.31 8.52
N PRO A 134 6.69 1.69 9.71
CA PRO A 134 6.65 0.80 10.89
C PRO A 134 5.25 0.27 11.21
N MET A 135 4.20 1.09 11.04
CA MET A 135 2.82 0.66 11.27
C MET A 135 2.38 -0.39 10.25
N ILE A 136 2.70 -0.22 8.96
CA ILE A 136 2.40 -1.23 7.94
C ILE A 136 3.00 -2.58 8.33
N PHE A 137 4.28 -2.60 8.72
CA PHE A 137 4.96 -3.82 9.15
C PHE A 137 4.32 -4.42 10.41
N SER A 138 4.00 -3.60 11.40
CA SER A 138 3.35 -4.06 12.65
C SER A 138 1.97 -4.65 12.39
N GLU A 139 1.14 -3.98 11.61
CA GLU A 139 -0.22 -4.43 11.25
C GLU A 139 -0.16 -5.76 10.49
N MET A 140 0.76 -5.91 9.55
CA MET A 140 0.86 -7.14 8.76
C MET A 140 1.48 -8.29 9.54
N ARG A 141 2.41 -8.03 10.46
CA ARG A 141 2.92 -9.06 11.40
C ARG A 141 1.84 -9.64 12.29
N SER A 142 0.82 -8.86 12.64
CA SER A 142 -0.34 -9.39 13.39
C SER A 142 -1.12 -10.44 12.60
N LEU A 143 -0.96 -10.46 11.28
CA LEU A 143 -1.49 -11.48 10.37
C LEU A 143 -0.45 -12.55 9.98
N ASN A 144 0.72 -12.59 10.66
CA ASN A 144 1.86 -13.48 10.36
C ASN A 144 2.42 -13.28 8.94
N VAL A 145 2.44 -12.05 8.45
CA VAL A 145 2.94 -11.68 7.12
C VAL A 145 3.97 -10.58 7.25
N GLU A 146 5.07 -10.68 6.51
CA GLU A 146 6.12 -9.66 6.48
C GLU A 146 6.10 -8.92 5.14
N PRO A 147 5.79 -7.61 5.12
CA PRO A 147 5.92 -6.78 3.93
C PRO A 147 7.37 -6.59 3.50
N GLU A 148 7.58 -6.31 2.23
CA GLU A 148 8.88 -6.00 1.66
C GLU A 148 8.85 -4.63 0.98
N ILE A 149 9.95 -3.88 1.12
CA ILE A 149 10.18 -2.66 0.35
C ILE A 149 11.38 -2.90 -0.56
N ARG A 150 11.18 -2.66 -1.86
CA ARG A 150 12.25 -2.67 -2.86
C ARG A 150 12.40 -1.30 -3.48
N ILE A 151 13.63 -0.91 -3.76
CA ILE A 151 13.97 0.32 -4.47
C ILE A 151 14.57 -0.11 -5.79
N GLU A 152 13.85 0.12 -6.86
CA GLU A 152 14.28 -0.11 -8.24
C GLU A 152 14.79 1.20 -8.86
N GLU A 153 15.22 1.17 -10.13
CA GLU A 153 15.94 2.30 -10.76
C GLU A 153 15.20 3.63 -10.62
N GLU A 154 13.91 3.66 -10.88
CA GLU A 154 13.09 4.88 -10.84
C GLU A 154 11.82 4.74 -10.01
N GLU A 155 11.68 3.68 -9.22
CA GLU A 155 10.48 3.49 -8.40
C GLU A 155 10.77 2.83 -7.06
N THR A 156 9.91 3.12 -6.10
CA THR A 156 9.84 2.46 -4.81
C THR A 156 8.62 1.53 -4.81
N ILE A 157 8.82 0.27 -4.43
CA ILE A 157 7.80 -0.78 -4.44
C ILE A 157 7.59 -1.26 -3.00
N LEU A 158 6.36 -1.13 -2.51
CA LEU A 158 5.89 -1.81 -1.30
C LEU A 158 5.12 -3.06 -1.73
N SER A 159 5.64 -4.22 -1.35
CA SER A 159 5.01 -5.52 -1.57
C SER A 159 4.44 -6.05 -0.27
N ILE A 160 3.16 -6.31 -0.23
CA ILE A 160 2.44 -6.86 0.93
C ILE A 160 1.88 -8.23 0.54
N PRO A 161 2.47 -9.34 1.04
CA PRO A 161 1.92 -10.66 0.80
C PRO A 161 0.51 -10.77 1.38
N LEU A 162 -0.37 -11.49 0.70
CA LEU A 162 -1.72 -11.72 1.18
C LEU A 162 -1.70 -12.79 2.28
N ALA A 163 -2.16 -12.42 3.47
CA ALA A 163 -2.27 -13.37 4.58
C ALA A 163 -3.22 -14.51 4.20
N ARG A 164 -2.77 -15.74 4.41
CA ARG A 164 -3.62 -16.93 4.25
C ARG A 164 -4.11 -17.35 5.62
N LYS A 165 -5.37 -17.77 5.70
CA LYS A 165 -5.81 -18.49 6.89
C LYS A 165 -5.02 -19.79 6.95
N ASN A 166 -4.16 -19.94 7.98
CA ASN A 166 -3.63 -21.25 8.31
C ASN A 166 -4.81 -22.13 8.71
N GLY A 167 -4.98 -23.22 7.97
CA GLY A 167 -6.01 -24.22 8.22
C GLY A 167 -5.89 -24.85 9.60
#